data_d493e41561848c51cf273667e7205394
#
_entry.id   d493e41561848c51cf273667e7205394
#
_cell.length_a   1.000
_cell.length_b   1.000
_cell.length_c   1.000
_cell.angle_alpha   90.00
_cell.angle_beta   90.00
_cell.angle_gamma   90.00
#
_symmetry.space_group_name_H-M   'P 1'
#
loop_
_entity.id
_entity.type
_entity.pdbx_description
1 polymer ?
#
loop_
_entity_poly.entity_id
_entity_poly.type
_entity_poly.pdbx_seq_one_letter_code
_entity_poly.pdbx_strand_id
1 'polypeptide(L)'
;MTYVIRASERRRSETPAGVMTTNASPTLGTTAGLSMWEVAMTAGASGPLHVFDSEQIWTVLNGELTVVIDGETEILADSDTVVIPQDLERQVFARTDVRLLVCGHSNAIARVPGEPAPRGTPAWIA
;
A
#
# COMPACT_ATOMS: atom_id res chain seq x y z
N MET A 1 -21.23 -18.90 -8.73
CA MET A 1 -20.35 -17.88 -8.10
C MET A 1 -18.90 -18.20 -8.46
N THR A 2 -18.13 -17.21 -8.80
CA THR A 2 -16.70 -17.38 -9.06
C THR A 2 -15.88 -16.70 -7.95
N TYR A 3 -14.75 -17.31 -7.62
CA TYR A 3 -13.79 -16.76 -6.67
C TYR A 3 -12.64 -16.03 -7.37
N VAL A 4 -12.72 -15.92 -8.69
CA VAL A 4 -11.66 -15.33 -9.51
C VAL A 4 -12.01 -13.89 -9.86
N ILE A 5 -11.07 -12.99 -9.61
CA ILE A 5 -11.12 -11.61 -10.06
C ILE A 5 -10.12 -11.48 -11.20
N ARG A 6 -10.61 -11.20 -12.41
CA ARG A 6 -9.75 -11.06 -13.57
C ARG A 6 -8.99 -9.73 -13.55
N ALA A 7 -7.85 -9.69 -14.20
CA ALA A 7 -7.03 -8.47 -14.25
C ALA A 7 -7.83 -7.25 -14.75
N SER A 8 -8.74 -7.45 -15.69
CA SER A 8 -9.58 -6.38 -16.23
C SER A 8 -10.66 -5.87 -15.26
N GLU A 9 -10.92 -6.59 -14.17
CA GLU A 9 -11.94 -6.23 -13.19
C GLU A 9 -11.37 -5.45 -12.01
N ARG A 10 -10.04 -5.31 -11.94
CA ARG A 10 -9.37 -4.63 -10.84
C ARG A 10 -9.76 -3.15 -10.79
N ARG A 11 -9.77 -2.60 -9.58
CA ARG A 11 -10.14 -1.21 -9.33
C ARG A 11 -8.88 -0.36 -9.26
N ARG A 12 -8.86 0.74 -10.02
CA ARG A 12 -7.75 1.67 -10.06
C ARG A 12 -8.07 2.94 -9.27
N SER A 13 -7.11 3.39 -8.47
CA SER A 13 -7.20 4.64 -7.70
C SER A 13 -5.91 5.43 -7.90
N GLU A 14 -6.01 6.70 -8.26
CA GLU A 14 -4.85 7.57 -8.45
C GLU A 14 -4.69 8.55 -7.29
N THR A 15 -3.45 8.77 -6.88
CA THR A 15 -3.06 9.77 -5.90
C THR A 15 -1.83 10.50 -6.42
N PRO A 16 -1.42 11.64 -5.81
CA PRO A 16 -0.15 12.29 -6.17
C PRO A 16 1.07 11.38 -5.98
N ALA A 17 1.00 10.41 -5.07
CA ALA A 17 2.10 9.48 -4.81
C ALA A 17 2.23 8.39 -5.87
N GLY A 18 1.12 7.97 -6.49
CA GLY A 18 1.14 6.88 -7.46
C GLY A 18 -0.23 6.34 -7.78
N VAL A 19 -0.24 5.19 -8.45
CA VAL A 19 -1.46 4.49 -8.86
C VAL A 19 -1.59 3.22 -8.04
N MET A 20 -2.71 3.06 -7.36
CA MET A 20 -3.07 1.84 -6.65
C MET A 20 -4.08 1.05 -7.46
N THR A 21 -3.83 -0.24 -7.63
CA THR A 21 -4.72 -1.14 -8.35
C THR A 21 -5.15 -2.26 -7.41
N THR A 22 -6.40 -2.25 -7.00
CA THR A 22 -6.94 -3.23 -6.05
C THR A 22 -7.17 -4.57 -6.74
N ASN A 23 -6.54 -5.62 -6.21
CA ASN A 23 -6.71 -6.99 -6.70
C ASN A 23 -7.91 -7.67 -6.05
N ALA A 24 -8.09 -7.47 -4.74
CA ALA A 24 -9.20 -8.02 -3.97
C ALA A 24 -9.42 -7.21 -2.70
N SER A 25 -10.67 -7.06 -2.31
CA SER A 25 -11.09 -6.39 -1.09
C SER A 25 -12.53 -6.83 -0.74
N PRO A 26 -13.10 -6.37 0.38
CA PRO A 26 -14.51 -6.66 0.67
C PRO A 26 -15.48 -6.19 -0.41
N THR A 27 -15.16 -5.11 -1.12
CA THR A 27 -16.01 -4.59 -2.20
C THR A 27 -15.59 -5.05 -3.60
N LEU A 28 -14.53 -5.82 -3.69
CA LEU A 28 -14.05 -6.41 -4.94
C LEU A 28 -13.63 -7.86 -4.68
N GLY A 29 -14.53 -8.80 -4.91
CA GLY A 29 -14.31 -10.22 -4.66
C GLY A 29 -14.78 -10.70 -3.29
N THR A 30 -15.41 -9.83 -2.50
CA THR A 30 -16.06 -10.16 -1.22
C THR A 30 -15.17 -10.89 -0.22
N THR A 31 -13.95 -10.39 0.00
CA THR A 31 -13.10 -10.92 1.07
C THR A 31 -13.73 -10.66 2.43
N ALA A 32 -13.41 -11.49 3.40
CA ALA A 32 -13.93 -11.33 4.77
C ALA A 32 -13.16 -10.28 5.57
N GLY A 33 -11.87 -10.08 5.30
CA GLY A 33 -11.07 -9.16 6.12
C GLY A 33 -9.71 -8.83 5.54
N LEU A 34 -9.41 -9.26 4.33
CA LEU A 34 -8.13 -8.99 3.69
C LEU A 34 -8.31 -8.13 2.45
N SER A 35 -7.31 -7.31 2.19
CA SER A 35 -7.20 -6.57 0.94
C SER A 35 -5.81 -6.80 0.34
N MET A 36 -5.77 -6.83 -0.99
CA MET A 36 -4.53 -6.93 -1.73
C MET A 36 -4.57 -5.93 -2.88
N TRP A 37 -3.49 -5.18 -3.03
CA TRP A 37 -3.39 -4.18 -4.10
C TRP A 37 -1.96 -4.00 -4.56
N GLU A 38 -1.80 -3.51 -5.78
CA GLU A 38 -0.52 -3.09 -6.32
C GLU A 38 -0.39 -1.57 -6.20
N VAL A 39 0.85 -1.12 -6.01
CA VAL A 39 1.21 0.30 -6.05
C VAL A 39 2.23 0.49 -7.15
N ALA A 40 1.97 1.42 -8.07
CA ALA A 40 2.93 1.84 -9.10
C ALA A 40 3.33 3.28 -8.85
N MET A 41 4.62 3.54 -8.73
CA MET A 41 5.18 4.88 -8.53
C MET A 41 6.22 5.15 -9.62
N THR A 42 6.24 6.39 -10.11
CA THR A 42 7.30 6.86 -11.02
C THR A 42 8.54 7.26 -10.24
N ALA A 43 9.70 7.13 -10.87
CA ALA A 43 10.97 7.57 -10.28
C ALA A 43 10.87 9.01 -9.76
N GLY A 44 11.29 9.22 -8.52
CA GLY A 44 11.23 10.51 -7.84
C GLY A 44 9.92 10.79 -7.11
N ALA A 45 8.88 9.98 -7.28
CA ALA A 45 7.63 10.15 -6.54
C ALA A 45 7.82 9.77 -5.08
N SER A 46 7.05 10.41 -4.20
CA SER A 46 7.04 10.11 -2.78
C SER A 46 5.62 10.09 -2.25
N GLY A 47 5.40 9.28 -1.22
CA GLY A 47 4.15 9.27 -0.47
C GLY A 47 4.23 10.17 0.77
N PRO A 48 3.10 10.49 1.39
CA PRO A 48 3.09 11.21 2.65
C PRO A 48 3.57 10.32 3.80
N LEU A 49 4.14 10.96 4.82
CA LEU A 49 4.37 10.29 6.09
C LEU A 49 3.01 9.93 6.68
N HIS A 50 2.79 8.67 7.00
CA HIS A 50 1.51 8.21 7.53
C HIS A 50 1.67 6.98 8.43
N VAL A 51 0.58 6.59 9.07
CA VAL A 51 0.48 5.47 9.98
C VAL A 51 -0.78 4.69 9.68
N PHE A 52 -0.69 3.36 9.73
CA PHE A 52 -1.88 2.50 9.73
C PHE A 52 -2.04 1.81 11.09
N ASP A 53 -3.28 1.55 11.47
CA ASP A 53 -3.61 0.90 12.73
C ASP A 53 -3.53 -0.64 12.68
N SER A 54 -3.02 -1.19 11.58
CA SER A 54 -2.83 -2.63 11.38
C SER A 54 -1.59 -2.89 10.53
N GLU A 55 -1.07 -4.12 10.61
CA GLU A 55 0.13 -4.50 9.90
C GLU A 55 -0.10 -4.63 8.40
N GLN A 56 0.96 -4.45 7.64
CA GLN A 56 0.98 -4.67 6.19
C GLN A 56 2.24 -5.42 5.78
N ILE A 57 2.13 -6.18 4.70
CA ILE A 57 3.26 -6.85 4.07
C ILE A 57 3.40 -6.26 2.66
N TRP A 58 4.60 -5.78 2.35
CA TRP A 58 4.92 -5.19 1.05
C TRP A 58 6.00 -6.01 0.37
N THR A 59 5.80 -6.37 -0.90
CA THR A 59 6.82 -7.01 -1.73
C THR A 59 7.06 -6.15 -2.95
N VAL A 60 8.34 -5.84 -3.22
CA VAL A 60 8.71 -5.14 -4.45
C VAL A 60 8.66 -6.13 -5.61
N LEU A 61 7.80 -5.86 -6.59
CA LEU A 61 7.72 -6.68 -7.80
C LEU A 61 8.84 -6.32 -8.76
N ASN A 62 9.12 -5.03 -8.93
CA ASN A 62 10.26 -4.54 -9.69
C ASN A 62 10.59 -3.10 -9.29
N GLY A 63 11.85 -2.74 -9.43
CA GLY A 63 12.37 -1.42 -9.13
C GLY A 63 13.03 -1.31 -7.77
N GLU A 64 13.33 -0.09 -7.35
CA GLU A 64 13.93 0.22 -6.05
C GLU A 64 13.09 1.24 -5.29
N LEU A 65 12.80 0.91 -4.03
CA LEU A 65 12.04 1.75 -3.12
C LEU A 65 12.87 2.07 -1.89
N THR A 66 12.95 3.34 -1.54
CA THR A 66 13.40 3.73 -0.21
C THR A 66 12.18 3.80 0.71
N VAL A 67 12.22 3.09 1.83
CA VAL A 67 11.19 3.17 2.85
C VAL A 67 11.82 3.60 4.17
N VAL A 68 11.20 4.58 4.80
CA VAL A 68 11.59 5.03 6.15
C VAL A 68 10.52 4.53 7.11
N ILE A 69 10.90 3.67 8.03
CA ILE A 69 9.99 3.06 9.00
C ILE A 69 10.52 3.39 10.39
N ASP A 70 9.70 4.07 11.19
CA ASP A 70 10.05 4.48 12.56
C ASP A 70 11.42 5.18 12.61
N GLY A 71 11.68 6.05 11.63
CA GLY A 71 12.93 6.79 11.49
C GLY A 71 14.10 6.01 10.89
N GLU A 72 13.95 4.72 10.62
CA GLU A 72 15.01 3.90 10.02
C GLU A 72 14.79 3.77 8.52
N THR A 73 15.84 3.99 7.74
CA THR A 73 15.81 3.95 6.27
C THR A 73 16.27 2.59 5.76
N GLU A 74 15.44 1.99 4.91
CA GLU A 74 15.76 0.75 4.20
C GLU A 74 15.58 0.96 2.69
N ILE A 75 16.39 0.28 1.90
CA ILE A 75 16.25 0.25 0.44
C ILE A 75 15.83 -1.15 0.04
N LEU A 76 14.70 -1.24 -0.64
CA LEU A 76 14.15 -2.50 -1.13
C LEU A 76 14.32 -2.58 -2.64
N ALA A 77 14.75 -3.74 -3.13
CA ALA A 77 14.89 -4.06 -4.54
C ALA A 77 13.95 -5.21 -4.92
N ASP A 78 14.03 -5.66 -6.18
CA ASP A 78 13.17 -6.72 -6.72
C ASP A 78 13.10 -7.93 -5.78
N SER A 79 11.88 -8.34 -5.47
CA SER A 79 11.51 -9.48 -4.61
C SER A 79 11.80 -9.30 -3.12
N ASP A 80 12.32 -8.16 -2.69
CA ASP A 80 12.45 -7.87 -1.26
C ASP A 80 11.06 -7.65 -0.65
N THR A 81 10.90 -8.12 0.57
CA THR A 81 9.65 -8.00 1.32
C THR A 81 9.90 -7.33 2.65
N VAL A 82 9.02 -6.41 3.00
CA VAL A 82 9.03 -5.76 4.31
C VAL A 82 7.70 -6.00 5.02
N VAL A 83 7.78 -6.31 6.30
CA VAL A 83 6.62 -6.37 7.20
C VAL A 83 6.61 -5.09 8.01
N ILE A 84 5.55 -4.32 7.88
CA ILE A 84 5.41 -3.07 8.63
C ILE A 84 4.38 -3.29 9.74
N PRO A 85 4.80 -3.30 11.01
CA PRO A 85 3.89 -3.44 12.13
C PRO A 85 2.87 -2.30 12.19
N GLN A 86 1.77 -2.55 12.90
CA GLN A 86 0.80 -1.51 13.19
C GLN A 86 1.44 -0.34 13.94
N ASP A 87 0.88 0.85 13.73
CA ASP A 87 1.20 2.08 14.48
C ASP A 87 2.62 2.62 14.30
N LEU A 88 3.39 2.11 13.34
CA LEU A 88 4.69 2.68 13.00
C LEU A 88 4.55 3.70 11.86
N GLU A 89 5.20 4.85 12.03
CA GLU A 89 5.30 5.84 10.97
C GLU A 89 6.07 5.28 9.79
N ARG A 90 5.60 5.54 8.57
CA ARG A 90 6.25 5.13 7.33
C ARG A 90 6.13 6.19 6.26
N GLN A 91 7.16 6.29 5.44
CA GLN A 91 7.17 7.14 4.26
C GLN A 91 7.97 6.43 3.16
N VAL A 92 7.55 6.59 1.91
CA VAL A 92 8.16 5.92 0.77
C VAL A 92 8.65 6.91 -0.28
N PHE A 93 9.74 6.56 -0.94
CA PHE A 93 10.35 7.34 -2.01
C PHE A 93 10.76 6.37 -3.12
N ALA A 94 10.24 6.57 -4.33
CA ALA A 94 10.61 5.74 -5.48
C ALA A 94 11.97 6.19 -6.02
N ARG A 95 12.97 5.32 -5.93
CA ARG A 95 14.31 5.58 -6.50
C ARG A 95 14.32 5.41 -8.01
N THR A 96 13.55 4.45 -8.49
CA THR A 96 13.28 4.17 -9.90
C THR A 96 11.77 4.07 -10.06
N ASP A 97 11.26 3.81 -11.25
CA ASP A 97 9.92 3.32 -11.40
C ASP A 97 9.80 2.03 -10.58
N VAL A 98 8.77 1.92 -9.77
CA VAL A 98 8.62 0.80 -8.85
C VAL A 98 7.18 0.28 -8.84
N ARG A 99 7.04 -1.04 -8.73
CA ARG A 99 5.75 -1.70 -8.47
C ARG A 99 5.85 -2.53 -7.22
N LEU A 100 4.86 -2.37 -6.36
CA LEU A 100 4.73 -3.10 -5.09
C LEU A 100 3.46 -3.93 -5.13
N LEU A 101 3.51 -5.09 -4.47
CA LEU A 101 2.31 -5.82 -4.08
C LEU A 101 2.15 -5.70 -2.58
N VAL A 102 0.98 -5.28 -2.14
CA VAL A 102 0.68 -5.05 -0.73
C VAL A 102 -0.49 -5.91 -0.29
N CYS A 103 -0.36 -6.51 0.88
CA CYS A 103 -1.43 -7.24 1.55
C CYS A 103 -1.62 -6.64 2.94
N GLY A 104 -2.87 -6.43 3.32
CA GLY A 104 -3.20 -5.87 4.62
C GLY A 104 -4.65 -6.12 5.02
N HIS A 105 -5.01 -5.63 6.19
CA HIS A 105 -6.37 -5.72 6.71
C HIS A 105 -7.29 -4.74 5.96
N SER A 106 -8.49 -5.19 5.62
CA SER A 106 -9.44 -4.41 4.84
C SER A 106 -10.07 -3.25 5.63
N ASN A 107 -9.98 -3.27 6.94
CA ASN A 107 -10.46 -2.22 7.82
C ASN A 107 -9.35 -1.27 8.31
N ALA A 108 -8.17 -1.32 7.69
CA ALA A 108 -7.05 -0.48 8.07
C ALA A 108 -7.41 1.01 7.98
N ILE A 109 -7.12 1.74 9.05
CA ILE A 109 -7.37 3.18 9.13
C ILE A 109 -6.05 3.93 9.06
N ALA A 110 -5.96 4.85 8.10
CA ALA A 110 -4.80 5.68 7.88
C ALA A 110 -4.89 6.97 8.72
N ARG A 111 -3.75 7.40 9.26
CA ARG A 111 -3.59 8.70 9.92
C ARG A 111 -2.34 9.38 9.40
N VAL A 112 -2.36 10.69 9.35
CA VAL A 112 -1.19 11.51 9.07
C VAL A 112 -0.75 12.17 10.40
N PRO A 113 0.50 11.97 10.86
CA PRO A 113 0.98 12.58 12.09
C PRO A 113 0.78 14.10 12.06
N GLY A 114 0.25 14.67 13.14
CA GLY A 114 -0.06 16.09 13.25
C GLY A 114 -1.45 16.49 12.80
N GLU A 115 -2.18 15.63 12.09
CA GLU A 115 -3.60 15.87 11.78
C GLU A 115 -4.49 15.48 12.96
N PRO A 116 -5.56 16.26 13.24
CA PRO A 116 -6.40 16.03 14.42
C PRO A 116 -7.31 14.81 14.31
N ALA A 117 -7.58 14.31 13.08
CA ALA A 117 -8.51 13.21 12.85
C ALA A 117 -7.91 12.16 11.91
N PRO A 118 -8.30 10.88 12.04
CA PRO A 118 -7.94 9.84 11.09
C PRO A 118 -8.47 10.15 9.69
N ARG A 119 -7.78 9.64 8.67
CA ARG A 119 -8.21 9.73 7.28
C ARG A 119 -9.22 8.65 6.87
N GLY A 120 -9.43 7.65 7.73
CA GLY A 120 -10.27 6.51 7.44
C GLY A 120 -9.56 5.44 6.60
N THR A 121 -10.34 4.52 6.03
CA THR A 121 -9.81 3.45 5.19
C THR A 121 -9.69 3.95 3.75
N PRO A 122 -8.49 3.90 3.15
CA PRO A 122 -8.30 4.31 1.77
C PRO A 122 -9.18 3.51 0.79
N ALA A 123 -9.60 4.17 -0.29
CA ALA A 123 -10.50 3.56 -1.28
C ALA A 123 -9.94 2.30 -1.93
N TRP A 124 -8.62 2.19 -2.09
CA TRP A 124 -8.00 1.01 -2.68
C TRP A 124 -7.91 -0.17 -1.72
N ILE A 125 -8.15 0.05 -0.43
CA ILE A 125 -8.16 -1.00 0.61
C ILE A 125 -9.58 -1.47 0.91
N ALA A 126 -10.55 -0.57 0.87
CA ALA A 126 -11.94 -0.84 1.26
C ALA A 126 -12.66 -1.87 0.37
#